data_a20ebe159d9583c2ab7248a63b0ac141
#
_entry.id   a20ebe159d9583c2ab7248a63b0ac141
#
_cell.length_a   1.000
_cell.length_b   1.000
_cell.length_c   1.000
_cell.angle_alpha   90.00
_cell.angle_beta   90.00
_cell.angle_gamma   90.00
#
_symmetry.space_group_name_H-M   'P 1'
#
loop_
_entity.id
_entity.type
_entity.pdbx_description
1 polymer ?
#
loop_
_entity_poly.entity_id
_entity_poly.type
_entity_poly.pdbx_seq_one_letter_code
_entity_poly.pdbx_strand_id
1 'polypeptide(L)'
;MDKNYEQRSQKVSFGLVGKNIPYSFSKKYFTEKFSKLNLSNHEFYNFDIDNINQFPAILNKHPQLKGLSVTIPYKEQIIEFLDEISEEAKDIGAVNCIKIINNKLIGFNTDIYGFENSFKPLLKSNHKKAIILGTGGASKAVKYVLNKLSIPFVLVSRNPILNDEITYQSLNDDLIKEYQIIINCTPTGTFPSINEYPKIPYENLNETNYLFDLIYNPSETLFLKKGKENGATVKNGLEMLEIQAEKAWKIWTSS
;
A
#
# COMPACT_ATOMS: atom_id res chain seq x y z
N MET A 1 20.45 50.04 -13.74
CA MET A 1 19.73 49.54 -12.56
C MET A 1 19.05 48.24 -12.97
N ASP A 2 19.79 47.17 -12.83
CA ASP A 2 19.27 45.80 -13.13
C ASP A 2 18.38 45.37 -12.00
N LYS A 3 17.10 45.26 -12.26
CA LYS A 3 16.14 44.60 -11.37
C LYS A 3 16.15 43.13 -11.66
N ASN A 4 17.12 42.38 -11.14
CA ASN A 4 17.04 40.95 -10.98
C ASN A 4 15.95 40.64 -9.94
N TYR A 5 14.71 40.58 -10.35
CA TYR A 5 13.66 39.88 -9.65
C TYR A 5 13.92 38.39 -9.83
N GLU A 6 14.78 37.80 -8.98
CA GLU A 6 14.72 36.37 -8.70
C GLU A 6 13.29 36.09 -8.22
N GLN A 7 12.45 35.59 -9.12
CA GLN A 7 11.25 34.86 -8.74
C GLN A 7 11.75 33.65 -7.93
N ARG A 8 11.86 33.81 -6.61
CA ARG A 8 11.96 32.65 -5.70
C ARG A 8 10.75 31.80 -5.96
N SER A 9 10.93 30.74 -6.75
CA SER A 9 9.88 29.78 -7.03
C SER A 9 9.32 29.30 -5.69
N GLN A 10 8.02 29.52 -5.50
CA GLN A 10 7.35 29.22 -4.24
C GLN A 10 7.60 27.74 -3.90
N LYS A 11 8.08 27.46 -2.68
CA LYS A 11 8.30 26.08 -2.22
C LYS A 11 7.00 25.28 -2.33
N VAL A 12 7.11 24.09 -2.87
CA VAL A 12 6.02 23.12 -2.99
C VAL A 12 6.37 21.92 -2.13
N SER A 13 5.47 21.50 -1.26
CA SER A 13 5.76 20.45 -0.31
C SER A 13 4.76 19.31 -0.40
N PHE A 14 5.27 18.11 -0.16
CA PHE A 14 4.54 16.87 -0.03
C PHE A 14 5.01 16.14 1.21
N GLY A 15 4.30 15.09 1.62
CA GLY A 15 4.78 14.33 2.77
C GLY A 15 4.08 12.99 2.96
N LEU A 16 4.55 12.27 3.98
CA LEU A 16 3.96 11.04 4.48
C LEU A 16 3.56 11.26 5.94
N VAL A 17 2.32 10.95 6.27
CA VAL A 17 1.81 10.91 7.65
C VAL A 17 1.72 9.46 8.10
N GLY A 18 2.30 9.14 9.26
CA GLY A 18 2.28 7.80 9.83
C GLY A 18 2.83 7.78 11.24
N LYS A 19 2.98 6.59 11.81
CA LYS A 19 3.62 6.37 13.10
C LYS A 19 4.82 5.44 12.94
N ASN A 20 5.95 5.78 13.59
CA ASN A 20 7.21 5.06 13.49
C ASN A 20 7.73 4.94 12.04
N ILE A 21 7.79 6.08 11.33
CA ILE A 21 8.17 6.18 9.91
C ILE A 21 9.52 6.89 9.66
N PRO A 22 10.57 6.72 10.49
CA PRO A 22 11.83 7.46 10.31
C PRO A 22 12.49 7.14 8.96
N TYR A 23 12.34 5.90 8.47
CA TYR A 23 12.86 5.41 7.18
C TYR A 23 11.70 5.03 6.27
N SER A 24 11.13 6.01 5.56
CA SER A 24 10.05 5.72 4.63
C SER A 24 10.55 5.56 3.20
N PHE A 25 10.02 4.56 2.50
CA PHE A 25 10.18 4.43 1.05
C PHE A 25 9.78 5.71 0.33
N SER A 26 8.62 6.28 0.68
CA SER A 26 8.04 7.44 0.01
C SER A 26 8.98 8.64 0.01
N LYS A 27 9.65 8.94 1.15
CA LYS A 27 10.60 10.05 1.22
C LYS A 27 11.76 9.87 0.26
N LYS A 28 12.38 8.68 0.24
CA LYS A 28 13.48 8.37 -0.68
C LYS A 28 13.01 8.47 -2.13
N TYR A 29 11.91 7.81 -2.44
CA TYR A 29 11.32 7.76 -3.78
C TYR A 29 11.03 9.15 -4.35
N PHE A 30 10.32 9.99 -3.61
CA PHE A 30 9.95 11.33 -4.07
C PHE A 30 11.14 12.29 -4.12
N THR A 31 12.10 12.17 -3.19
CA THR A 31 13.34 12.97 -3.27
C THR A 31 14.12 12.67 -4.56
N GLU A 32 14.28 11.38 -4.90
CA GLU A 32 14.92 10.96 -6.15
C GLU A 32 14.10 11.40 -7.38
N LYS A 33 12.76 11.29 -7.32
CA LYS A 33 11.87 11.75 -8.39
C LYS A 33 11.99 13.25 -8.64
N PHE A 34 11.98 14.08 -7.59
CA PHE A 34 12.13 15.52 -7.73
C PHE A 34 13.48 15.89 -8.37
N SER A 35 14.55 15.21 -7.96
CA SER A 35 15.87 15.38 -8.57
C SER A 35 15.86 15.03 -10.06
N LYS A 36 15.32 13.87 -10.44
CA LYS A 36 15.21 13.42 -11.86
C LYS A 36 14.38 14.37 -12.73
N LEU A 37 13.37 15.00 -12.15
CA LEU A 37 12.50 15.96 -12.84
C LEU A 37 13.00 17.42 -12.76
N ASN A 38 14.17 17.67 -12.18
CA ASN A 38 14.74 19.01 -11.95
C ASN A 38 13.81 19.95 -11.18
N LEU A 39 13.03 19.42 -10.22
CA LEU A 39 12.09 20.15 -9.37
C LEU A 39 12.78 20.64 -8.08
N SER A 40 13.70 21.61 -8.20
CA SER A 40 14.55 22.09 -7.10
C SER A 40 13.79 22.77 -5.95
N ASN A 41 12.54 23.21 -6.20
CA ASN A 41 11.67 23.84 -5.22
C ASN A 41 10.70 22.85 -4.54
N HIS A 42 10.80 21.55 -4.81
CA HIS A 42 9.95 20.50 -4.26
C HIS A 42 10.63 19.78 -3.09
N GLU A 43 9.88 19.56 -2.01
CA GLU A 43 10.36 18.88 -0.81
C GLU A 43 9.37 17.80 -0.36
N PHE A 44 9.88 16.70 0.20
CA PHE A 44 9.06 15.63 0.77
C PHE A 44 9.40 15.40 2.24
N TYR A 45 8.42 15.49 3.13
CA TYR A 45 8.56 15.37 4.57
C TYR A 45 7.99 14.04 5.10
N ASN A 46 8.59 13.52 6.17
CA ASN A 46 7.97 12.51 7.02
C ASN A 46 7.35 13.22 8.23
N PHE A 47 6.06 13.09 8.39
CA PHE A 47 5.31 13.53 9.55
C PHE A 47 5.02 12.33 10.44
N ASP A 48 5.99 12.03 11.33
CA ASP A 48 5.88 10.95 12.31
C ASP A 48 5.09 11.48 13.50
N ILE A 49 3.87 10.97 13.71
CA ILE A 49 2.96 11.44 14.76
C ILE A 49 2.47 10.27 15.61
N ASP A 50 2.34 10.50 16.91
CA ASP A 50 1.86 9.49 17.85
C ASP A 50 0.34 9.32 17.85
N ASN A 51 -0.37 10.38 17.46
CA ASN A 51 -1.83 10.43 17.45
C ASN A 51 -2.33 11.24 16.24
N ILE A 52 -3.39 10.77 15.60
CA ILE A 52 -3.98 11.42 14.42
C ILE A 52 -4.48 12.85 14.71
N ASN A 53 -4.85 13.17 15.95
CA ASN A 53 -5.26 14.51 16.36
C ASN A 53 -4.15 15.58 16.19
N GLN A 54 -2.90 15.16 15.95
CA GLN A 54 -1.80 16.07 15.61
C GLN A 54 -1.82 16.50 14.12
N PHE A 55 -2.64 15.84 13.29
CA PHE A 55 -2.71 16.11 11.85
C PHE A 55 -3.04 17.56 11.49
N PRO A 56 -4.03 18.25 12.11
CA PRO A 56 -4.31 19.66 11.81
C PRO A 56 -3.13 20.59 12.07
N ALA A 57 -2.29 20.28 13.06
CA ALA A 57 -1.11 21.08 13.35
C ALA A 57 -0.04 20.98 12.24
N ILE A 58 0.02 19.86 11.51
CA ILE A 58 0.88 19.69 10.33
C ILE A 58 0.47 20.69 9.25
N LEU A 59 -0.82 20.74 8.93
CA LEU A 59 -1.36 21.64 7.90
C LEU A 59 -1.09 23.11 8.23
N ASN A 60 -1.30 23.49 9.48
CA ASN A 60 -1.06 24.86 9.95
C ASN A 60 0.43 25.28 9.86
N LYS A 61 1.36 24.35 10.15
CA LYS A 61 2.80 24.60 10.09
C LYS A 61 3.38 24.55 8.68
N HIS A 62 2.68 23.90 7.75
CA HIS A 62 3.15 23.67 6.38
C HIS A 62 2.10 24.09 5.33
N PRO A 63 1.77 25.40 5.24
CA PRO A 63 0.73 25.89 4.31
C PRO A 63 1.08 25.69 2.83
N GLN A 64 2.34 25.36 2.52
CA GLN A 64 2.81 25.04 1.17
C GLN A 64 2.56 23.59 0.75
N LEU A 65 1.98 22.74 1.62
CA LEU A 65 1.63 21.36 1.27
C LEU A 65 0.61 21.30 0.14
N LYS A 66 0.87 20.43 -0.84
CA LYS A 66 -0.01 20.15 -1.98
C LYS A 66 -0.56 18.72 -1.97
N GLY A 67 0.09 17.83 -1.22
CA GLY A 67 -0.36 16.46 -1.09
C GLY A 67 0.34 15.69 0.01
N LEU A 68 -0.35 14.68 0.51
CA LEU A 68 0.14 13.81 1.58
C LEU A 68 -0.17 12.36 1.25
N SER A 69 0.81 11.49 1.45
CA SER A 69 0.56 10.07 1.65
C SER A 69 0.19 9.79 3.09
N VAL A 70 -0.63 8.77 3.34
CA VAL A 70 -1.00 8.31 4.68
C VAL A 70 -0.71 6.82 4.80
N THR A 71 -0.04 6.44 5.90
CA THR A 71 0.27 5.03 6.18
C THR A 71 -0.24 4.60 7.56
N ILE A 72 0.09 3.39 7.94
CA ILE A 72 -0.29 2.79 9.23
C ILE A 72 0.10 3.70 10.40
N PRO A 73 -0.77 3.86 11.40
CA PRO A 73 -2.11 3.23 11.54
C PRO A 73 -3.26 4.13 11.05
N TYR A 74 -2.99 5.23 10.35
CA TYR A 74 -3.91 6.36 10.20
C TYR A 74 -4.81 6.33 8.97
N LYS A 75 -4.72 5.33 8.08
CA LYS A 75 -5.49 5.28 6.81
C LYS A 75 -7.01 5.34 6.97
N GLU A 76 -7.53 4.86 8.09
CA GLU A 76 -8.97 4.93 8.43
C GLU A 76 -9.29 6.20 9.21
N GLN A 77 -8.51 6.51 10.24
CA GLN A 77 -8.73 7.63 11.14
C GLN A 77 -8.63 9.01 10.44
N ILE A 78 -7.82 9.10 9.38
CA ILE A 78 -7.61 10.34 8.63
C ILE A 78 -8.89 10.84 7.94
N ILE A 79 -9.84 9.94 7.69
CA ILE A 79 -11.09 10.23 6.97
C ILE A 79 -11.88 11.33 7.66
N GLU A 80 -11.88 11.38 9.01
CA GLU A 80 -12.60 12.38 9.80
C GLU A 80 -12.10 13.83 9.59
N PHE A 81 -10.90 13.98 9.02
CA PHE A 81 -10.28 15.29 8.76
C PHE A 81 -10.41 15.75 7.30
N LEU A 82 -11.07 14.97 6.44
CA LEU A 82 -11.14 15.24 5.01
C LEU A 82 -12.46 15.91 4.63
N ASP A 83 -12.41 16.86 3.67
CA ASP A 83 -13.59 17.52 3.13
C ASP A 83 -14.31 16.64 2.11
N GLU A 84 -13.58 15.89 1.31
CA GLU A 84 -14.10 15.04 0.24
C GLU A 84 -13.30 13.73 0.17
N ILE A 85 -13.93 12.65 -0.30
CA ILE A 85 -13.31 11.33 -0.45
C ILE A 85 -13.78 10.73 -1.77
N SER A 86 -12.86 10.12 -2.55
CA SER A 86 -13.23 9.40 -3.76
C SER A 86 -14.13 8.19 -3.46
N GLU A 87 -14.97 7.80 -4.41
CA GLU A 87 -15.89 6.67 -4.24
C GLU A 87 -15.16 5.38 -3.86
N GLU A 88 -14.04 5.06 -4.53
CA GLU A 88 -13.26 3.88 -4.20
C GLU A 88 -12.68 3.93 -2.77
N ALA A 89 -12.20 5.09 -2.33
CA ALA A 89 -11.67 5.24 -0.97
C ALA A 89 -12.79 5.15 0.08
N LYS A 90 -14.00 5.59 -0.26
CA LYS A 90 -15.21 5.48 0.57
C LYS A 90 -15.65 4.02 0.71
N ASP A 91 -15.74 3.28 -0.40
CA ASP A 91 -16.09 1.86 -0.42
C ASP A 91 -15.16 1.01 0.44
N ILE A 92 -13.86 1.34 0.42
CA ILE A 92 -12.83 0.64 1.21
C ILE A 92 -12.84 1.09 2.68
N GLY A 93 -13.26 2.33 2.94
CA GLY A 93 -13.14 2.94 4.26
C GLY A 93 -11.69 3.21 4.66
N ALA A 94 -10.82 3.55 3.70
CA ALA A 94 -9.40 3.86 3.97
C ALA A 94 -8.82 4.80 2.91
N VAL A 95 -8.05 5.80 3.35
CA VAL A 95 -7.35 6.79 2.53
C VAL A 95 -5.85 6.64 2.73
N ASN A 96 -5.08 6.56 1.65
CA ASN A 96 -3.62 6.57 1.68
C ASN A 96 -2.99 7.74 0.91
N CYS A 97 -3.82 8.58 0.26
CA CYS A 97 -3.37 9.73 -0.52
C CYS A 97 -4.35 10.88 -0.35
N ILE A 98 -3.84 12.06 0.00
CA ILE A 98 -4.62 13.29 0.17
C ILE A 98 -4.09 14.32 -0.82
N LYS A 99 -4.99 14.90 -1.63
CA LYS A 99 -4.70 16.11 -2.42
C LYS A 99 -5.15 17.34 -1.64
N ILE A 100 -4.33 18.39 -1.64
CA ILE A 100 -4.64 19.66 -1.01
C ILE A 100 -4.78 20.73 -2.11
N ILE A 101 -6.00 21.21 -2.30
CA ILE A 101 -6.32 22.21 -3.31
C ILE A 101 -7.36 23.20 -2.76
N ASN A 102 -7.12 24.50 -2.92
CA ASN A 102 -8.01 25.57 -2.44
C ASN A 102 -8.43 25.40 -0.95
N ASN A 103 -7.47 25.01 -0.10
CA ASN A 103 -7.65 24.67 1.31
C ASN A 103 -8.60 23.49 1.59
N LYS A 104 -8.99 22.73 0.57
CA LYS A 104 -9.74 21.47 0.73
C LYS A 104 -8.81 20.27 0.76
N LEU A 105 -9.17 19.29 1.56
CA LEU A 105 -8.49 18.00 1.71
C LEU A 105 -9.32 16.91 1.02
N ILE A 106 -8.82 16.38 -0.09
CA ILE A 106 -9.53 15.36 -0.88
C ILE A 106 -8.79 14.04 -0.77
N GLY A 107 -9.46 13.01 -0.23
CA GLY A 107 -8.91 11.69 0.03
C GLY A 107 -9.07 10.69 -1.12
N PHE A 108 -8.05 9.90 -1.36
CA PHE A 108 -8.00 8.83 -2.36
C PHE A 108 -7.35 7.58 -1.77
N ASN A 109 -7.55 6.44 -2.44
CA ASN A 109 -6.80 5.21 -2.15
C ASN A 109 -6.02 4.76 -3.39
N THR A 110 -4.72 4.99 -3.39
CA THR A 110 -3.82 4.59 -4.48
C THR A 110 -3.28 3.17 -4.34
N ASP A 111 -3.46 2.51 -3.17
CA ASP A 111 -3.09 1.11 -2.97
C ASP A 111 -3.87 0.19 -3.90
N ILE A 112 -5.16 0.52 -4.17
CA ILE A 112 -5.99 -0.19 -5.16
C ILE A 112 -5.28 -0.24 -6.51
N TYR A 113 -4.89 0.95 -6.99
CA TYR A 113 -4.25 1.07 -8.29
C TYR A 113 -2.89 0.37 -8.33
N GLY A 114 -2.12 0.50 -7.24
CA GLY A 114 -0.84 -0.17 -7.08
C GLY A 114 -0.98 -1.69 -7.11
N PHE A 115 -1.88 -2.24 -6.31
CA PHE A 115 -2.11 -3.67 -6.23
C PHE A 115 -2.66 -4.23 -7.55
N GLU A 116 -3.73 -3.64 -8.11
CA GLU A 116 -4.34 -4.12 -9.35
C GLU A 116 -3.31 -4.21 -10.49
N ASN A 117 -2.51 -3.17 -10.69
CA ASN A 117 -1.60 -3.09 -11.83
C ASN A 117 -0.32 -3.93 -11.64
N SER A 118 0.10 -4.22 -10.40
CA SER A 118 1.23 -5.12 -10.13
C SER A 118 0.82 -6.59 -10.07
N PHE A 119 -0.42 -6.88 -9.67
CA PHE A 119 -0.96 -8.23 -9.49
C PHE A 119 -1.49 -8.86 -10.78
N LYS A 120 -2.32 -8.09 -11.51
CA LYS A 120 -3.05 -8.58 -12.69
C LYS A 120 -2.17 -9.14 -13.82
N PRO A 121 -0.98 -8.58 -14.13
CA PRO A 121 -0.14 -9.08 -15.24
C PRO A 121 0.33 -10.53 -15.08
N LEU A 122 0.38 -11.08 -13.87
CA LEU A 122 0.79 -12.46 -13.60
C LEU A 122 -0.38 -13.43 -13.39
N LEU A 123 -1.62 -12.96 -13.52
CA LEU A 123 -2.79 -13.83 -13.46
C LEU A 123 -2.84 -14.75 -14.69
N LYS A 124 -3.13 -16.02 -14.43
CA LYS A 124 -3.35 -17.07 -15.43
C LYS A 124 -4.82 -17.53 -15.41
N SER A 125 -5.25 -18.23 -16.44
CA SER A 125 -6.63 -18.72 -16.55
C SER A 125 -7.07 -19.68 -15.44
N ASN A 126 -6.13 -20.37 -14.80
CA ASN A 126 -6.36 -21.26 -13.65
C ASN A 126 -6.43 -20.54 -12.30
N HIS A 127 -6.04 -19.29 -12.21
CA HIS A 127 -6.10 -18.51 -10.96
C HIS A 127 -7.53 -18.05 -10.67
N LYS A 128 -8.33 -18.91 -10.02
CA LYS A 128 -9.78 -18.72 -9.84
C LYS A 128 -10.17 -18.22 -8.45
N LYS A 129 -9.40 -18.57 -7.42
CA LYS A 129 -9.71 -18.26 -6.02
C LYS A 129 -8.45 -17.81 -5.28
N ALA A 130 -8.61 -16.96 -4.26
CA ALA A 130 -7.51 -16.39 -3.51
C ALA A 130 -7.63 -16.62 -2.00
N ILE A 131 -6.51 -16.88 -1.35
CA ILE A 131 -6.33 -16.82 0.09
C ILE A 131 -5.66 -15.48 0.41
N ILE A 132 -6.24 -14.70 1.32
CA ILE A 132 -5.64 -13.46 1.84
C ILE A 132 -5.17 -13.75 3.27
N LEU A 133 -3.87 -13.65 3.51
CA LEU A 133 -3.28 -13.81 4.83
C LEU A 133 -3.25 -12.44 5.52
N GLY A 134 -4.05 -12.31 6.59
CA GLY A 134 -4.18 -11.08 7.38
C GLY A 134 -5.38 -10.20 7.01
N THR A 135 -5.92 -9.51 8.02
CA THR A 135 -7.16 -8.71 7.98
C THR A 135 -6.93 -7.21 8.24
N GLY A 136 -5.68 -6.75 8.18
CA GLY A 136 -5.30 -5.35 8.42
C GLY A 136 -5.65 -4.39 7.28
N GLY A 137 -5.34 -3.10 7.46
CA GLY A 137 -5.70 -2.04 6.50
C GLY A 137 -5.24 -2.29 5.06
N ALA A 138 -4.10 -2.95 4.84
CA ALA A 138 -3.62 -3.28 3.50
C ALA A 138 -4.51 -4.32 2.78
N SER A 139 -5.12 -5.27 3.53
CA SER A 139 -6.01 -6.27 2.96
C SER A 139 -7.30 -5.68 2.39
N LYS A 140 -7.71 -4.49 2.82
CA LYS A 140 -8.91 -3.81 2.32
C LYS A 140 -8.79 -3.48 0.82
N ALA A 141 -7.65 -2.95 0.38
CA ALA A 141 -7.39 -2.67 -1.04
C ALA A 141 -7.31 -3.97 -1.86
N VAL A 142 -6.71 -5.02 -1.31
CA VAL A 142 -6.64 -6.36 -1.94
C VAL A 142 -8.04 -6.94 -2.13
N LYS A 143 -8.87 -6.95 -1.08
CA LYS A 143 -10.28 -7.40 -1.15
C LYS A 143 -11.06 -6.66 -2.22
N TYR A 144 -10.94 -5.33 -2.26
CA TYR A 144 -11.62 -4.50 -3.26
C TYR A 144 -11.23 -4.91 -4.68
N VAL A 145 -9.94 -5.09 -4.95
CA VAL A 145 -9.45 -5.48 -6.29
C VAL A 145 -9.89 -6.90 -6.65
N LEU A 146 -9.82 -7.86 -5.74
CA LEU A 146 -10.28 -9.22 -6.00
C LEU A 146 -11.79 -9.27 -6.31
N ASN A 147 -12.61 -8.51 -5.59
CA ASN A 147 -14.04 -8.35 -5.90
C ASN A 147 -14.25 -7.75 -7.29
N LYS A 148 -13.53 -6.67 -7.62
CA LYS A 148 -13.57 -6.03 -8.95
C LYS A 148 -13.19 -7.01 -10.08
N LEU A 149 -12.24 -7.93 -9.81
CA LEU A 149 -11.81 -8.97 -10.75
C LEU A 149 -12.69 -10.22 -10.71
N SER A 150 -13.74 -10.25 -9.89
CA SER A 150 -14.62 -11.41 -9.67
C SER A 150 -13.85 -12.66 -9.23
N ILE A 151 -12.81 -12.49 -8.40
CA ILE A 151 -12.01 -13.57 -7.81
C ILE A 151 -12.50 -13.80 -6.37
N PRO A 152 -13.23 -14.89 -6.09
CA PRO A 152 -13.61 -15.25 -4.73
C PRO A 152 -12.40 -15.45 -3.84
N PHE A 153 -12.52 -15.10 -2.56
CA PHE A 153 -11.42 -15.25 -1.62
C PHE A 153 -11.89 -15.66 -0.23
N VAL A 154 -10.96 -16.18 0.55
CA VAL A 154 -11.10 -16.43 1.98
C VAL A 154 -10.02 -15.63 2.73
N LEU A 155 -10.38 -15.11 3.89
CA LEU A 155 -9.47 -14.39 4.78
C LEU A 155 -8.90 -15.34 5.83
N VAL A 156 -7.60 -15.24 6.08
CA VAL A 156 -6.92 -15.99 7.13
C VAL A 156 -6.50 -15.04 8.25
N SER A 157 -7.03 -15.27 9.44
CA SER A 157 -6.77 -14.48 10.63
C SER A 157 -6.26 -15.35 11.79
N ARG A 158 -5.46 -14.76 12.68
CA ARG A 158 -5.08 -15.39 13.95
C ARG A 158 -6.27 -15.50 14.90
N ASN A 159 -7.18 -14.52 14.82
CA ASN A 159 -8.39 -14.42 15.63
C ASN A 159 -9.56 -14.06 14.68
N PRO A 160 -10.19 -15.07 14.03
CA PRO A 160 -11.32 -14.84 13.15
C PRO A 160 -12.49 -14.19 13.90
N ILE A 161 -13.07 -13.15 13.33
CA ILE A 161 -14.23 -12.44 13.89
C ILE A 161 -15.43 -12.55 12.95
N LEU A 162 -15.18 -12.56 11.63
CA LEU A 162 -16.21 -12.61 10.60
C LEU A 162 -16.41 -14.03 10.05
N ASN A 163 -17.60 -14.30 9.50
CA ASN A 163 -17.93 -15.61 8.96
C ASN A 163 -17.11 -16.02 7.71
N ASP A 164 -16.49 -15.07 7.04
CA ASP A 164 -15.60 -15.27 5.88
C ASP A 164 -14.11 -15.40 6.29
N GLU A 165 -13.83 -15.42 7.59
CA GLU A 165 -12.49 -15.58 8.14
C GLU A 165 -12.26 -17.01 8.65
N ILE A 166 -11.10 -17.55 8.34
CA ILE A 166 -10.64 -18.85 8.86
C ILE A 166 -9.32 -18.69 9.63
N THR A 167 -8.96 -19.69 10.41
CA THR A 167 -7.66 -19.73 11.10
C THR A 167 -6.55 -20.28 10.21
N TYR A 168 -5.28 -20.06 10.59
CA TYR A 168 -4.15 -20.72 9.95
C TYR A 168 -4.19 -22.24 10.06
N GLN A 169 -4.78 -22.78 11.16
CA GLN A 169 -4.94 -24.22 11.36
C GLN A 169 -5.97 -24.84 10.40
N SER A 170 -6.87 -24.04 9.86
CA SER A 170 -7.86 -24.49 8.86
C SER A 170 -7.26 -24.62 7.47
N LEU A 171 -6.06 -24.04 7.22
CA LEU A 171 -5.38 -24.19 5.93
C LEU A 171 -4.86 -25.63 5.80
N ASN A 172 -5.43 -26.35 4.86
CA ASN A 172 -5.09 -27.73 4.54
C ASN A 172 -4.82 -27.90 3.05
N ASP A 173 -4.44 -29.08 2.66
CA ASP A 173 -4.11 -29.45 1.29
C ASP A 173 -5.23 -29.14 0.29
N ASP A 174 -6.48 -29.40 0.68
CA ASP A 174 -7.63 -29.19 -0.20
C ASP A 174 -7.85 -27.70 -0.47
N LEU A 175 -7.72 -26.85 0.55
CA LEU A 175 -7.79 -25.40 0.38
C LEU A 175 -6.67 -24.86 -0.51
N ILE A 176 -5.43 -25.34 -0.35
CA ILE A 176 -4.31 -24.89 -1.20
C ILE A 176 -4.53 -25.30 -2.66
N LYS A 177 -5.10 -26.48 -2.91
CA LYS A 177 -5.46 -26.93 -4.28
C LYS A 177 -6.61 -26.11 -4.87
N GLU A 178 -7.60 -25.74 -4.05
CA GLU A 178 -8.77 -24.99 -4.48
C GLU A 178 -8.46 -23.50 -4.72
N TYR A 179 -7.53 -22.92 -3.95
CA TYR A 179 -7.18 -21.50 -3.96
C TYR A 179 -5.77 -21.31 -4.50
N GLN A 180 -5.63 -21.12 -5.81
CA GLN A 180 -4.33 -21.01 -6.48
C GLN A 180 -3.56 -19.72 -6.13
N ILE A 181 -4.24 -18.68 -5.68
CA ILE A 181 -3.63 -17.40 -5.35
C ILE A 181 -3.49 -17.28 -3.84
N ILE A 182 -2.30 -16.89 -3.36
CA ILE A 182 -2.06 -16.64 -1.93
C ILE A 182 -1.39 -15.27 -1.78
N ILE A 183 -2.05 -14.37 -1.03
CA ILE A 183 -1.61 -12.98 -0.89
C ILE A 183 -1.26 -12.72 0.57
N ASN A 184 0.01 -12.40 0.85
CA ASN A 184 0.44 -12.01 2.19
C ASN A 184 0.19 -10.50 2.42
N CYS A 185 -0.80 -10.20 3.24
CA CYS A 185 -1.12 -8.85 3.74
C CYS A 185 -0.67 -8.64 5.19
N THR A 186 0.08 -9.59 5.78
CA THR A 186 0.63 -9.47 7.13
C THR A 186 2.02 -8.83 7.09
N PRO A 187 2.52 -8.30 8.22
CA PRO A 187 3.90 -7.84 8.32
C PRO A 187 4.91 -8.99 8.53
N THR A 188 4.46 -10.25 8.55
CA THR A 188 5.30 -11.42 8.85
C THR A 188 6.34 -11.66 7.76
N GLY A 189 7.61 -11.55 8.10
CA GLY A 189 8.73 -11.66 7.17
C GLY A 189 9.31 -10.32 6.71
N THR A 190 8.73 -9.18 7.17
CA THR A 190 9.33 -7.86 6.92
C THR A 190 10.53 -7.60 7.82
N PHE A 191 11.47 -6.78 7.36
CA PHE A 191 12.59 -6.33 8.19
C PHE A 191 12.09 -5.63 9.49
N PRO A 192 12.68 -5.89 10.67
CA PRO A 192 13.86 -6.74 10.90
C PRO A 192 13.56 -8.25 11.06
N SER A 193 12.30 -8.68 11.17
CA SER A 193 11.90 -10.08 11.42
C SER A 193 11.92 -10.95 10.14
N ILE A 194 13.00 -10.87 9.35
CA ILE A 194 13.12 -11.51 8.03
C ILE A 194 13.11 -13.05 8.06
N ASN A 195 13.31 -13.65 9.23
CA ASN A 195 13.29 -15.11 9.43
C ASN A 195 11.89 -15.65 9.72
N GLU A 196 10.90 -14.78 9.84
CA GLU A 196 9.51 -15.16 10.01
C GLU A 196 8.81 -15.32 8.65
N TYR A 197 7.77 -16.15 8.61
CA TYR A 197 6.93 -16.34 7.43
C TYR A 197 5.55 -16.87 7.82
N PRO A 198 4.49 -16.58 7.05
CA PRO A 198 3.16 -17.13 7.28
C PRO A 198 3.19 -18.67 7.28
N LYS A 199 2.53 -19.30 8.23
CA LYS A 199 2.50 -20.77 8.38
C LYS A 199 1.39 -21.36 7.51
N ILE A 200 1.72 -21.66 6.26
CA ILE A 200 0.86 -22.34 5.29
C ILE A 200 1.51 -23.68 4.88
N PRO A 201 0.77 -24.65 4.33
CA PRO A 201 1.32 -25.92 3.84
C PRO A 201 2.06 -25.72 2.50
N TYR A 202 3.33 -25.29 2.57
CA TYR A 202 4.17 -24.96 1.40
C TYR A 202 4.45 -26.17 0.51
N GLU A 203 4.50 -27.36 1.10
CA GLU A 203 4.72 -28.63 0.41
C GLU A 203 3.63 -28.98 -0.62
N ASN A 204 2.49 -28.33 -0.54
CA ASN A 204 1.37 -28.52 -1.47
C ASN A 204 1.31 -27.48 -2.59
N LEU A 205 2.26 -26.52 -2.57
CA LEU A 205 2.40 -25.54 -3.64
C LEU A 205 3.04 -26.18 -4.89
N ASN A 206 2.71 -25.63 -6.05
CA ASN A 206 3.26 -26.06 -7.33
C ASN A 206 3.17 -24.92 -8.37
N GLU A 207 3.48 -25.20 -9.64
CA GLU A 207 3.51 -24.24 -10.75
C GLU A 207 2.15 -23.60 -11.07
N THR A 208 1.06 -24.13 -10.52
CA THR A 208 -0.28 -23.54 -10.68
C THR A 208 -0.57 -22.45 -9.67
N ASN A 209 0.26 -22.29 -8.63
CA ASN A 209 0.07 -21.29 -7.58
C ASN A 209 0.71 -19.96 -7.93
N TYR A 210 0.10 -18.89 -7.43
CA TYR A 210 0.61 -17.52 -7.49
C TYR A 210 0.66 -16.91 -6.09
N LEU A 211 1.86 -16.62 -5.59
CA LEU A 211 2.09 -15.98 -4.31
C LEU A 211 2.44 -14.51 -4.51
N PHE A 212 1.65 -13.63 -3.92
CA PHE A 212 1.91 -12.19 -3.89
C PHE A 212 2.20 -11.76 -2.45
N ASP A 213 3.33 -11.12 -2.23
CA ASP A 213 3.69 -10.56 -0.92
C ASP A 213 3.62 -9.03 -0.97
N LEU A 214 2.85 -8.40 -0.09
CA LEU A 214 2.83 -6.94 0.01
C LEU A 214 4.15 -6.38 0.57
N ILE A 215 4.98 -7.24 1.16
CA ILE A 215 6.31 -6.87 1.66
C ILE A 215 7.26 -6.66 0.48
N TYR A 216 8.09 -5.61 0.58
CA TYR A 216 9.12 -5.27 -0.40
C TYR A 216 10.54 -5.30 0.18
N ASN A 217 10.66 -5.31 1.50
CA ASN A 217 11.93 -5.38 2.22
C ASN A 217 11.87 -6.48 3.31
N PRO A 218 12.58 -7.59 3.12
CA PRO A 218 13.53 -7.90 2.05
C PRO A 218 12.86 -8.07 0.67
N SER A 219 13.66 -8.02 -0.40
CA SER A 219 13.17 -8.20 -1.78
C SER A 219 12.62 -9.60 -2.05
N GLU A 220 13.12 -10.61 -1.34
CA GLU A 220 12.60 -11.99 -1.32
C GLU A 220 12.39 -12.41 0.14
N THR A 221 11.14 -12.47 0.58
CA THR A 221 10.78 -12.99 1.90
C THR A 221 10.85 -14.52 1.91
N LEU A 222 10.90 -15.13 3.11
CA LEU A 222 10.82 -16.60 3.20
C LEU A 222 9.51 -17.16 2.65
N PHE A 223 8.42 -16.41 2.70
CA PHE A 223 7.14 -16.75 2.06
C PHE A 223 7.32 -16.94 0.54
N LEU A 224 7.90 -15.96 -0.13
CA LEU A 224 8.16 -16.03 -1.57
C LEU A 224 9.19 -17.08 -1.93
N LYS A 225 10.30 -17.17 -1.16
CA LYS A 225 11.35 -18.16 -1.37
C LYS A 225 10.80 -19.59 -1.34
N LYS A 226 10.03 -19.94 -0.28
CA LYS A 226 9.39 -21.25 -0.15
C LYS A 226 8.38 -21.53 -1.27
N GLY A 227 7.61 -20.54 -1.70
CA GLY A 227 6.72 -20.68 -2.85
C GLY A 227 7.48 -21.00 -4.14
N LYS A 228 8.56 -20.27 -4.40
CA LYS A 228 9.42 -20.44 -5.57
C LYS A 228 10.12 -21.81 -5.59
N GLU A 229 10.61 -22.28 -4.43
CA GLU A 229 11.21 -23.62 -4.27
C GLU A 229 10.24 -24.74 -4.65
N ASN A 230 8.94 -24.53 -4.52
CA ASN A 230 7.86 -25.43 -4.91
C ASN A 230 7.28 -25.13 -6.32
N GLY A 231 7.93 -24.26 -7.11
CA GLY A 231 7.56 -23.96 -8.49
C GLY A 231 6.49 -22.88 -8.67
N ALA A 232 5.97 -22.29 -7.60
CA ALA A 232 4.96 -21.24 -7.69
C ALA A 232 5.47 -19.96 -8.37
N THR A 233 4.60 -19.25 -9.08
CA THR A 233 4.85 -17.88 -9.52
C THR A 233 4.88 -16.97 -8.29
N VAL A 234 5.87 -16.10 -8.15
CA VAL A 234 6.02 -15.23 -6.98
C VAL A 234 6.18 -13.77 -7.37
N LYS A 235 5.66 -12.86 -6.54
CA LYS A 235 5.74 -11.41 -6.72
C LYS A 235 5.85 -10.72 -5.36
N ASN A 236 6.81 -9.78 -5.22
CA ASN A 236 6.91 -8.93 -4.04
C ASN A 236 6.16 -7.60 -4.21
N GLY A 237 6.05 -6.82 -3.12
CA GLY A 237 5.28 -5.58 -3.07
C GLY A 237 5.96 -4.34 -3.66
N LEU A 238 7.19 -4.44 -4.17
CA LEU A 238 7.93 -3.24 -4.61
C LEU A 238 7.23 -2.52 -5.75
N GLU A 239 6.84 -3.23 -6.81
CA GLU A 239 6.16 -2.63 -7.95
C GLU A 239 4.80 -2.02 -7.55
N MET A 240 4.05 -2.68 -6.66
CA MET A 240 2.82 -2.11 -6.08
C MET A 240 3.09 -0.75 -5.42
N LEU A 241 4.17 -0.68 -4.64
CA LEU A 241 4.57 0.50 -3.90
C LEU A 241 5.01 1.64 -4.83
N GLU A 242 5.71 1.33 -5.92
CA GLU A 242 6.12 2.30 -6.94
C GLU A 242 4.90 2.83 -7.72
N ILE A 243 4.03 1.93 -8.18
CA ILE A 243 2.83 2.30 -8.95
C ILE A 243 1.87 3.17 -8.12
N GLN A 244 1.66 2.85 -6.83
CA GLN A 244 0.82 3.67 -5.97
C GLN A 244 1.42 5.07 -5.74
N ALA A 245 2.75 5.18 -5.62
CA ALA A 245 3.43 6.46 -5.49
C ALA A 245 3.30 7.31 -6.77
N GLU A 246 3.44 6.70 -7.95
CA GLU A 246 3.20 7.38 -9.23
C GLU A 246 1.75 7.84 -9.39
N LYS A 247 0.80 7.04 -8.92
CA LYS A 247 -0.63 7.43 -8.92
C LYS A 247 -0.87 8.60 -7.97
N ALA A 248 -0.26 8.60 -6.78
CA ALA A 248 -0.33 9.71 -5.84
C ALA A 248 0.25 10.99 -6.45
N TRP A 249 1.41 10.90 -7.10
CA TRP A 249 2.02 12.03 -7.81
C TRP A 249 1.08 12.62 -8.87
N LYS A 250 0.47 11.78 -9.69
CA LYS A 250 -0.51 12.22 -10.70
C LYS A 250 -1.71 12.94 -10.07
N ILE A 251 -2.21 12.44 -8.94
CA ILE A 251 -3.32 13.06 -8.20
C ILE A 251 -2.91 14.45 -7.68
N TRP A 252 -1.74 14.56 -7.05
CA TRP A 252 -1.26 15.81 -6.47
C TRP A 252 -0.98 16.90 -7.51
N THR A 253 -0.54 16.50 -8.71
CA THR A 253 -0.12 17.41 -9.78
C THR A 253 -1.19 17.65 -10.84
N SER A 254 -2.34 16.95 -10.78
CA SER A 254 -3.48 17.26 -11.66
C SER A 254 -4.10 18.61 -11.27
N SER A 255 -4.64 19.33 -12.26
CA SER A 255 -5.40 20.56 -12.08
C SER A 255 -6.75 20.31 -11.42
#